data_61249e9439ead864b9bfff85d8e0356e
#
_entry.id   61249e9439ead864b9bfff85d8e0356e
#
_cell.length_a   1.000
_cell.length_b   1.000
_cell.length_c   1.000
_cell.angle_alpha   90.00
_cell.angle_beta   90.00
_cell.angle_gamma   90.00
#
_symmetry.space_group_name_H-M   'P 1'
#
loop_
_entity.id
_entity.type
_entity.pdbx_description
1 polymer ?
#
loop_
_entity_poly.entity_id
_entity_poly.type
_entity_poly.pdbx_seq_one_letter_code
_entity_poly.pdbx_strand_id
1 'polypeptide(L)'
;MKTLIALLACSLTLITAPVGAQVPRVLGVWELDPAASSIPQGFPLASETRSYDLRNDGYLVNLVIRKLANGRPDFIQIASKSDGKDYPQYQSGLLAEFQVNGTQTPATYSETVIDDYSVNIIAKVGGRVNNKGVRSISADGKTMTIKVVAIAPNGQETPITLVFKRTSA
;
A
#
# COMPACT_ATOMS: atom_id res chain seq x y z
N MET A 1 3.30 -11.60 -70.28
CA MET A 1 3.41 -10.56 -69.20
C MET A 1 2.88 -11.19 -67.92
N LYS A 2 3.78 -11.50 -66.95
CA LYS A 2 3.40 -12.12 -65.64
C LYS A 2 3.62 -11.00 -64.60
N THR A 3 2.51 -10.54 -64.02
CA THR A 3 2.53 -9.50 -62.96
C THR A 3 2.76 -10.17 -61.63
N LEU A 4 3.89 -9.83 -60.97
CA LEU A 4 4.25 -10.24 -59.62
C LEU A 4 3.61 -9.27 -58.64
N ILE A 5 2.71 -9.76 -57.77
CA ILE A 5 2.16 -8.97 -56.64
C ILE A 5 3.01 -9.32 -55.41
N ALA A 6 3.77 -8.31 -54.91
CA ALA A 6 4.51 -8.42 -53.67
C ALA A 6 3.59 -8.07 -52.49
N LEU A 7 3.29 -9.05 -51.62
CA LEU A 7 2.64 -8.82 -50.34
C LEU A 7 3.66 -8.28 -49.33
N LEU A 8 3.43 -7.05 -48.91
CA LEU A 8 4.18 -6.41 -47.81
C LEU A 8 3.55 -6.84 -46.47
N ALA A 9 4.17 -7.74 -45.75
CA ALA A 9 3.74 -8.11 -44.40
C ALA A 9 4.24 -7.06 -43.39
N CYS A 10 3.33 -6.24 -42.86
CA CYS A 10 3.63 -5.29 -41.82
C CYS A 10 3.56 -6.01 -40.47
N SER A 11 4.71 -6.34 -39.87
CA SER A 11 4.82 -6.93 -38.54
C SER A 11 4.63 -5.83 -37.49
N LEU A 12 3.47 -5.82 -36.81
CA LEU A 12 3.22 -5.02 -35.62
C LEU A 12 4.03 -5.62 -34.44
N THR A 13 5.13 -4.98 -34.08
CA THR A 13 5.84 -5.25 -32.83
C THR A 13 5.07 -4.59 -31.70
N LEU A 14 4.37 -5.38 -30.88
CA LEU A 14 3.82 -4.93 -29.61
C LEU A 14 4.99 -4.62 -28.66
N ILE A 15 5.27 -3.34 -28.45
CA ILE A 15 6.19 -2.87 -27.41
C ILE A 15 5.43 -2.98 -26.07
N THR A 16 5.65 -4.06 -25.34
CA THR A 16 5.23 -4.16 -23.95
C THR A 16 6.13 -3.25 -23.12
N ALA A 17 5.58 -2.13 -22.64
CA ALA A 17 6.28 -1.28 -21.68
C ALA A 17 6.56 -2.09 -20.40
N PRO A 18 7.76 -2.00 -19.80
CA PRO A 18 8.05 -2.68 -18.56
C PRO A 18 7.18 -2.11 -17.43
N VAL A 19 6.31 -2.93 -16.86
CA VAL A 19 5.60 -2.63 -15.62
C VAL A 19 6.62 -2.72 -14.50
N GLY A 20 7.27 -1.61 -14.14
CA GLY A 20 8.36 -1.67 -13.17
C GLY A 20 8.83 -0.36 -12.53
N ALA A 21 8.23 0.79 -12.81
CA ALA A 21 8.83 2.08 -12.45
C ALA A 21 8.44 2.67 -11.08
N GLN A 22 7.51 2.08 -10.33
CA GLN A 22 6.99 2.73 -9.12
C GLN A 22 7.70 2.43 -7.81
N VAL A 23 8.34 1.28 -7.70
CA VAL A 23 8.97 0.83 -6.45
C VAL A 23 10.04 1.80 -5.92
N PRO A 24 10.87 2.47 -6.74
CA PRO A 24 11.94 3.32 -6.23
C PRO A 24 11.47 4.54 -5.40
N ARG A 25 10.28 5.08 -5.68
CA ARG A 25 9.85 6.33 -5.05
C ARG A 25 9.41 6.20 -3.61
N VAL A 26 8.89 5.04 -3.21
CA VAL A 26 8.40 4.79 -1.84
C VAL A 26 9.52 4.38 -0.89
N LEU A 27 10.67 3.93 -1.41
CA LEU A 27 11.78 3.40 -0.59
C LEU A 27 12.25 4.40 0.46
N GLY A 28 12.72 3.90 1.59
CA GLY A 28 13.23 4.69 2.71
C GLY A 28 12.26 4.76 3.88
N VAL A 29 12.49 5.72 4.77
CA VAL A 29 11.76 5.89 6.02
C VAL A 29 10.90 7.14 5.99
N TRP A 30 9.70 7.00 6.51
CA TRP A 30 8.65 8.00 6.50
C TRP A 30 8.05 8.16 7.88
N GLU A 31 7.95 9.40 8.37
CA GLU A 31 7.32 9.72 9.64
C GLU A 31 6.02 10.46 9.43
N LEU A 32 4.99 10.07 10.19
CA LEU A 32 3.68 10.73 10.19
C LEU A 32 3.83 12.21 10.59
N ASP A 33 3.21 13.08 9.77
CA ASP A 33 2.97 14.47 10.12
C ASP A 33 1.52 14.62 10.60
N PRO A 34 1.26 14.60 11.92
CA PRO A 34 -0.09 14.68 12.44
C PRO A 34 -0.80 16.01 12.09
N ALA A 35 -0.02 17.10 11.98
CA ALA A 35 -0.58 18.43 11.68
C ALA A 35 -1.09 18.53 10.23
N ALA A 36 -0.49 17.78 9.29
CA ALA A 36 -0.91 17.72 7.89
C ALA A 36 -1.93 16.61 7.63
N SER A 37 -2.18 15.73 8.60
CA SER A 37 -3.06 14.57 8.49
C SER A 37 -4.50 14.90 8.92
N SER A 38 -5.48 14.19 8.35
CA SER A 38 -6.87 14.22 8.81
C SER A 38 -7.20 12.86 9.44
N ILE A 39 -7.04 12.81 10.76
CA ILE A 39 -7.27 11.62 11.57
C ILE A 39 -8.56 11.83 12.35
N PRO A 40 -9.59 10.97 12.20
CA PRO A 40 -10.84 11.11 12.91
C PRO A 40 -10.65 11.10 14.43
N GLN A 41 -11.48 11.89 15.13
CA GLN A 41 -11.47 11.90 16.59
C GLN A 41 -11.76 10.49 17.13
N GLY A 42 -10.97 10.06 18.12
CA GLY A 42 -11.07 8.72 18.70
C GLY A 42 -10.32 7.62 17.91
N PHE A 43 -9.74 7.94 16.76
CA PHE A 43 -8.86 6.99 16.08
C PHE A 43 -7.59 6.80 16.92
N PRO A 44 -7.20 5.56 17.23
CA PRO A 44 -6.22 5.29 18.29
C PRO A 44 -4.76 5.46 17.85
N LEU A 45 -4.44 6.41 16.97
CA LEU A 45 -3.08 6.63 16.45
C LEU A 45 -2.46 7.90 17.04
N ALA A 46 -1.34 7.77 17.74
CA ALA A 46 -0.54 8.90 18.23
C ALA A 46 0.66 9.20 17.33
N SER A 47 1.36 8.19 16.84
CA SER A 47 2.46 8.34 15.87
C SER A 47 2.59 7.10 14.99
N GLU A 48 3.19 7.27 13.82
CA GLU A 48 3.47 6.17 12.91
C GLU A 48 4.76 6.44 12.13
N THR A 49 5.62 5.43 12.04
CA THR A 49 6.79 5.39 11.17
C THR A 49 6.63 4.22 10.21
N ARG A 50 6.94 4.44 8.94
CA ARG A 50 6.95 3.41 7.90
C ARG A 50 8.32 3.29 7.27
N SER A 51 8.80 2.08 7.09
CA SER A 51 9.96 1.81 6.25
C SER A 51 9.58 0.93 5.07
N TYR A 52 10.16 1.23 3.92
CA TYR A 52 9.98 0.47 2.69
C TYR A 52 11.35 0.07 2.14
N ASP A 53 11.54 -1.22 1.92
CA ASP A 53 12.77 -1.83 1.39
C ASP A 53 12.44 -2.79 0.25
N LEU A 54 13.16 -2.68 -0.88
CA LEU A 54 13.01 -3.56 -2.02
C LEU A 54 14.00 -4.71 -1.93
N ARG A 55 13.49 -5.93 -1.97
CA ARG A 55 14.29 -7.15 -1.98
C ARG A 55 14.65 -7.57 -3.41
N ASN A 56 15.72 -8.32 -3.56
CA ASN A 56 16.24 -8.76 -4.86
C ASN A 56 15.25 -9.61 -5.68
N ASP A 57 14.30 -10.25 -5.02
CA ASP A 57 13.21 -11.03 -5.64
C ASP A 57 12.00 -10.18 -6.06
N GLY A 58 12.10 -8.84 -5.91
CA GLY A 58 11.08 -7.87 -6.30
C GLY A 58 9.96 -7.68 -5.28
N TYR A 59 10.12 -8.22 -4.06
CA TYR A 59 9.19 -7.92 -2.96
C TYR A 59 9.52 -6.58 -2.32
N LEU A 60 8.49 -5.75 -2.16
CA LEU A 60 8.53 -4.55 -1.33
C LEU A 60 8.18 -4.95 0.11
N VAL A 61 9.13 -4.83 1.02
CA VAL A 61 8.91 -5.03 2.45
C VAL A 61 8.52 -3.71 3.07
N ASN A 62 7.34 -3.67 3.69
CA ASN A 62 6.83 -2.52 4.44
C ASN A 62 6.73 -2.91 5.91
N LEU A 63 7.45 -2.17 6.76
CA LEU A 63 7.33 -2.24 8.21
C LEU A 63 6.71 -0.93 8.70
N VAL A 64 5.59 -1.05 9.39
CA VAL A 64 4.88 0.06 10.04
C VAL A 64 5.01 -0.10 11.54
N ILE A 65 5.54 0.92 12.21
CA ILE A 65 5.62 0.98 13.67
C ILE A 65 4.71 2.11 14.14
N ARG A 66 3.80 1.80 15.05
CA ARG A 66 2.82 2.74 15.59
C ARG A 66 2.96 2.89 17.09
N LYS A 67 2.63 4.08 17.58
CA LYS A 67 2.29 4.30 18.96
C LYS A 67 0.81 4.66 19.01
N LEU A 68 0.04 3.88 19.75
CA LEU A 68 -1.38 4.13 19.95
C LEU A 68 -1.60 5.27 20.96
N ALA A 69 -2.78 5.87 20.95
CA ALA A 69 -3.14 6.97 21.86
C ALA A 69 -3.02 6.59 23.35
N ASN A 70 -3.19 5.32 23.70
CA ASN A 70 -2.99 4.78 25.05
C ASN A 70 -1.51 4.47 25.36
N GLY A 71 -0.55 4.84 24.50
CA GLY A 71 0.89 4.61 24.65
C GLY A 71 1.38 3.24 24.22
N ARG A 72 0.49 2.29 23.90
CA ARG A 72 0.86 0.92 23.49
C ARG A 72 1.50 0.92 22.11
N PRO A 73 2.61 0.18 21.91
CA PRO A 73 3.17 -0.03 20.58
C PRO A 73 2.31 -1.00 19.76
N ASP A 74 2.29 -0.80 18.45
CA ASP A 74 1.71 -1.70 17.46
C ASP A 74 2.60 -1.72 16.22
N PHE A 75 2.64 -2.85 15.50
CA PHE A 75 3.36 -2.93 14.24
C PHE A 75 2.57 -3.71 13.18
N ILE A 76 2.84 -3.37 11.92
CA ILE A 76 2.37 -4.12 10.75
C ILE A 76 3.59 -4.45 9.89
N GLN A 77 3.66 -5.69 9.42
CA GLN A 77 4.66 -6.14 8.46
C GLN A 77 3.97 -6.73 7.23
N ILE A 78 4.41 -6.30 6.06
CA ILE A 78 3.91 -6.74 4.77
C ILE A 78 5.10 -6.96 3.86
N ALA A 79 5.10 -8.07 3.10
CA ALA A 79 5.98 -8.27 1.96
C ALA A 79 5.09 -8.54 0.75
N SER A 80 5.04 -7.59 -0.19
CA SER A 80 4.11 -7.63 -1.34
C SER A 80 4.79 -7.21 -2.63
N LYS A 81 4.13 -7.50 -3.75
CA LYS A 81 4.40 -6.90 -5.06
C LYS A 81 3.19 -6.06 -5.46
N SER A 82 3.41 -5.02 -6.28
CA SER A 82 2.29 -4.17 -6.76
C SER A 82 1.60 -4.80 -7.98
N ASP A 83 1.24 -6.10 -7.88
CA ASP A 83 0.64 -6.93 -8.93
C ASP A 83 -0.85 -7.22 -8.73
N GLY A 84 -1.45 -6.60 -7.70
CA GLY A 84 -2.88 -6.74 -7.36
C GLY A 84 -3.25 -8.01 -6.61
N LYS A 85 -2.30 -8.89 -6.32
CA LYS A 85 -2.56 -10.11 -5.55
C LYS A 85 -2.60 -9.81 -4.05
N ASP A 86 -3.33 -10.64 -3.31
CA ASP A 86 -3.36 -10.59 -1.86
C ASP A 86 -2.10 -11.23 -1.27
N TYR A 87 -1.40 -10.49 -0.41
CA TYR A 87 -0.23 -10.93 0.34
C TYR A 87 -0.54 -10.94 1.84
N PRO A 88 0.05 -11.86 2.62
CA PRO A 88 -0.13 -11.89 4.07
C PRO A 88 0.29 -10.57 4.72
N GLN A 89 -0.54 -10.07 5.64
CA GLN A 89 -0.25 -8.95 6.51
C GLN A 89 -0.16 -9.46 7.93
N TYR A 90 0.96 -9.20 8.60
CA TYR A 90 1.19 -9.52 10.00
C TYR A 90 1.04 -8.25 10.83
N GLN A 91 0.29 -8.32 11.92
CA GLN A 91 0.03 -7.17 12.78
C GLN A 91 0.04 -7.58 14.25
N SER A 92 0.62 -6.74 15.12
CA SER A 92 0.49 -6.87 16.56
C SER A 92 -0.67 -6.00 17.09
N GLY A 93 -1.22 -6.36 18.19
CA GLY A 93 -1.97 -5.50 19.08
C GLY A 93 -3.42 -5.17 18.70
N LEU A 94 -3.70 -4.38 17.69
CA LEU A 94 -5.08 -3.94 17.39
C LEU A 94 -5.96 -5.05 16.82
N LEU A 95 -5.37 -6.04 16.16
CA LEU A 95 -6.11 -7.18 15.63
C LEU A 95 -6.31 -8.32 16.64
N ALA A 96 -5.93 -8.15 17.90
CA ALA A 96 -6.36 -9.05 18.96
C ALA A 96 -7.90 -9.15 19.07
N GLU A 97 -8.60 -8.10 18.64
CA GLU A 97 -10.07 -8.09 18.51
C GLU A 97 -10.57 -9.04 17.40
N PHE A 98 -9.72 -9.43 16.47
CA PHE A 98 -10.02 -10.40 15.40
C PHE A 98 -9.57 -11.83 15.75
N GLN A 99 -9.10 -12.08 16.97
CA GLN A 99 -8.86 -13.44 17.45
C GLN A 99 -10.20 -14.06 17.91
N VAL A 100 -10.76 -14.90 17.08
CA VAL A 100 -11.90 -15.72 17.45
C VAL A 100 -11.35 -17.08 17.95
N ASN A 101 -11.58 -17.40 19.23
CA ASN A 101 -11.18 -18.69 19.85
C ASN A 101 -9.67 -18.99 19.78
N GLY A 102 -8.82 -17.97 19.91
CA GLY A 102 -7.36 -18.16 19.88
C GLY A 102 -6.78 -18.36 18.47
N THR A 103 -7.59 -18.32 17.43
CA THR A 103 -7.14 -18.41 16.04
C THR A 103 -7.04 -16.99 15.46
N GLN A 104 -5.85 -16.64 14.95
CA GLN A 104 -5.63 -15.37 14.29
C GLN A 104 -6.45 -15.31 13.00
N THR A 105 -7.32 -14.31 12.86
CA THR A 105 -8.03 -14.09 11.60
C THR A 105 -7.03 -13.63 10.53
N PRO A 106 -6.95 -14.30 9.39
CA PRO A 106 -6.00 -13.92 8.32
C PRO A 106 -6.24 -12.49 7.86
N ALA A 107 -5.17 -11.70 7.83
CA ALA A 107 -5.16 -10.38 7.21
C ALA A 107 -4.33 -10.43 5.94
N THR A 108 -4.80 -9.74 4.89
CA THR A 108 -4.09 -9.62 3.62
C THR A 108 -4.05 -8.17 3.16
N TYR A 109 -3.08 -7.89 2.31
CA TYR A 109 -2.84 -6.59 1.71
C TYR A 109 -2.52 -6.75 0.24
N SER A 110 -3.03 -5.89 -0.61
CA SER A 110 -2.72 -5.83 -2.03
C SER A 110 -2.47 -4.41 -2.51
N GLU A 111 -1.60 -4.29 -3.50
CA GLU A 111 -1.31 -3.04 -4.20
C GLU A 111 -1.47 -3.22 -5.71
N THR A 112 -2.03 -2.19 -6.38
CA THR A 112 -2.09 -2.11 -7.84
C THR A 112 -1.59 -0.74 -8.28
N VAL A 113 -0.68 -0.71 -9.22
CA VAL A 113 -0.12 0.53 -9.79
C VAL A 113 -1.23 1.32 -10.50
N ILE A 114 -1.32 2.62 -10.22
CA ILE A 114 -2.16 3.59 -10.94
C ILE A 114 -1.30 4.35 -11.94
N ASP A 115 -0.21 4.94 -11.45
CA ASP A 115 0.75 5.75 -12.21
C ASP A 115 2.13 5.75 -11.52
N ASP A 116 3.07 6.57 -11.99
CA ASP A 116 4.45 6.66 -11.46
C ASP A 116 4.52 7.15 -10.00
N TYR A 117 3.45 7.66 -9.44
CA TYR A 117 3.41 8.28 -8.13
C TYR A 117 2.40 7.62 -7.18
N SER A 118 1.51 6.78 -7.70
CA SER A 118 0.34 6.33 -6.95
C SER A 118 0.05 4.85 -7.13
N VAL A 119 -0.41 4.22 -6.05
CA VAL A 119 -0.92 2.84 -6.05
C VAL A 119 -2.27 2.79 -5.35
N ASN A 120 -3.20 1.97 -5.86
CA ASN A 120 -4.35 1.52 -5.08
C ASN A 120 -3.87 0.54 -4.02
N ILE A 121 -4.43 0.64 -2.82
CA ILE A 121 -4.19 -0.27 -1.71
C ILE A 121 -5.50 -0.84 -1.19
N ILE A 122 -5.50 -2.12 -0.86
CA ILE A 122 -6.64 -2.80 -0.24
C ILE A 122 -6.10 -3.68 0.88
N ALA A 123 -6.68 -3.54 2.08
CA ALA A 123 -6.44 -4.46 3.18
C ALA A 123 -7.73 -5.22 3.49
N LYS A 124 -7.58 -6.51 3.85
CA LYS A 124 -8.69 -7.38 4.18
C LYS A 124 -8.42 -8.11 5.50
N VAL A 125 -9.47 -8.41 6.22
CA VAL A 125 -9.45 -9.25 7.42
C VAL A 125 -10.53 -10.32 7.26
N GLY A 126 -10.16 -11.59 7.37
CA GLY A 126 -11.07 -12.71 7.11
C GLY A 126 -11.71 -12.67 5.72
N GLY A 127 -10.96 -12.22 4.71
CA GLY A 127 -11.45 -12.05 3.34
C GLY A 127 -12.33 -10.82 3.09
N ARG A 128 -12.70 -10.06 4.12
CA ARG A 128 -13.52 -8.83 3.99
C ARG A 128 -12.63 -7.61 3.91
N VAL A 129 -12.91 -6.70 2.97
CA VAL A 129 -12.22 -5.42 2.87
C VAL A 129 -12.51 -4.60 4.14
N ASN A 130 -11.45 -4.27 4.88
CA ASN A 130 -11.52 -3.40 6.04
C ASN A 130 -10.87 -2.03 5.79
N ASN A 131 -10.08 -1.91 4.71
CA ASN A 131 -9.44 -0.67 4.31
C ASN A 131 -9.20 -0.65 2.81
N LYS A 132 -9.50 0.47 2.14
CA LYS A 132 -9.25 0.67 0.70
C LYS A 132 -8.88 2.12 0.43
N GLY A 133 -8.00 2.37 -0.53
CA GLY A 133 -7.63 3.74 -0.89
C GLY A 133 -6.40 3.84 -1.76
N VAL A 134 -5.71 4.98 -1.67
CA VAL A 134 -4.56 5.32 -2.50
C VAL A 134 -3.40 5.75 -1.63
N ARG A 135 -2.22 5.23 -1.92
CA ARG A 135 -0.93 5.78 -1.49
C ARG A 135 -0.32 6.54 -2.66
N SER A 136 0.10 7.78 -2.42
CA SER A 136 0.80 8.61 -3.41
C SER A 136 2.07 9.23 -2.83
N ILE A 137 3.06 9.45 -3.70
CA ILE A 137 4.33 10.12 -3.39
C ILE A 137 4.37 11.42 -4.18
N SER A 138 4.75 12.54 -3.54
CA SER A 138 4.94 13.82 -4.23
C SER A 138 6.05 13.75 -5.29
N ALA A 139 5.99 14.62 -6.29
CA ALA A 139 6.95 14.63 -7.39
C ALA A 139 8.41 14.84 -6.91
N ASP A 140 8.61 15.61 -5.84
CA ASP A 140 9.91 15.83 -5.21
C ASP A 140 10.35 14.66 -4.30
N GLY A 141 9.52 13.64 -4.13
CA GLY A 141 9.79 12.46 -3.33
C GLY A 141 9.82 12.70 -1.82
N LYS A 142 9.41 13.86 -1.31
CA LYS A 142 9.54 14.23 0.12
C LYS A 142 8.30 13.97 0.94
N THR A 143 7.13 13.86 0.29
CA THR A 143 5.85 13.66 0.96
C THR A 143 5.18 12.39 0.47
N MET A 144 4.72 11.55 1.37
CA MET A 144 3.82 10.44 1.10
C MET A 144 2.44 10.74 1.67
N THR A 145 1.40 10.55 0.87
CA THR A 145 0.01 10.68 1.32
C THR A 145 -0.71 9.35 1.17
N ILE A 146 -1.39 8.92 2.23
CA ILE A 146 -2.25 7.74 2.22
C ILE A 146 -3.68 8.21 2.51
N LYS A 147 -4.53 8.15 1.49
CA LYS A 147 -5.97 8.44 1.60
C LYS A 147 -6.71 7.13 1.56
N VAL A 148 -7.34 6.77 2.65
CA VAL A 148 -8.06 5.49 2.78
C VAL A 148 -9.44 5.69 3.40
N VAL A 149 -10.29 4.74 3.13
CA VAL A 149 -11.58 4.56 3.82
C VAL A 149 -11.46 3.30 4.66
N ALA A 150 -11.53 3.46 5.98
CA ALA A 150 -11.67 2.34 6.91
C ALA A 150 -13.13 1.88 6.92
N ILE A 151 -13.35 0.57 6.83
CA ILE A 151 -14.67 -0.05 6.74
C ILE A 151 -14.86 -0.95 7.96
N ALA A 152 -15.74 -0.53 8.88
CA ALA A 152 -16.07 -1.29 10.07
C ALA A 152 -16.88 -2.57 9.73
N PRO A 153 -16.95 -3.57 10.65
CA PRO A 153 -17.74 -4.79 10.43
C PRO A 153 -19.22 -4.55 10.10
N ASN A 154 -19.80 -3.46 10.60
CA ASN A 154 -21.19 -3.05 10.31
C ASN A 154 -21.36 -2.30 8.98
N GLY A 155 -20.27 -2.14 8.19
CA GLY A 155 -20.27 -1.42 6.92
C GLY A 155 -20.09 0.10 7.04
N GLN A 156 -19.94 0.66 8.23
CA GLN A 156 -19.67 2.08 8.41
C GLN A 156 -18.31 2.44 7.80
N GLU A 157 -18.30 3.46 6.95
CA GLU A 157 -17.11 3.97 6.29
C GLU A 157 -16.58 5.22 7.01
N THR A 158 -15.26 5.26 7.23
CA THR A 158 -14.57 6.39 7.88
C THR A 158 -13.39 6.81 7.02
N PRO A 159 -13.39 8.01 6.42
CA PRO A 159 -12.26 8.51 5.64
C PRO A 159 -11.11 8.92 6.55
N ILE A 160 -9.88 8.58 6.16
CA ILE A 160 -8.65 8.88 6.87
C ILE A 160 -7.63 9.38 5.84
N THR A 161 -6.94 10.48 6.16
CA THR A 161 -5.80 10.96 5.38
C THR A 161 -4.59 11.02 6.29
N LEU A 162 -3.56 10.25 5.96
CA LEU A 162 -2.27 10.27 6.64
C LEU A 162 -1.24 10.90 5.71
N VAL A 163 -0.51 11.87 6.22
CA VAL A 163 0.58 12.54 5.51
C VAL A 163 1.89 12.25 6.24
N PHE A 164 2.89 11.86 5.47
CA PHE A 164 4.20 11.50 6.00
C PHE A 164 5.29 12.35 5.35
N LYS A 165 6.33 12.65 6.09
CA LYS A 165 7.58 13.23 5.61
C LYS A 165 8.66 12.17 5.52
N ARG A 166 9.46 12.21 4.45
CA ARG A 166 10.62 11.33 4.31
C ARG A 166 11.71 11.77 5.28
N THR A 167 12.25 10.84 6.06
CA THR A 167 13.34 11.09 7.02
C THR A 167 14.65 10.46 6.55
N SER A 168 14.59 9.38 5.74
CA SER A 168 15.77 8.82 5.06
C SER A 168 15.38 8.19 3.73
N ALA A 169 16.33 8.17 2.80
CA ALA A 169 16.21 7.50 1.50
C ALA A 169 16.73 6.06 1.58
#